data_c5811d63523aaaa5c87bbd8d47d91b5e
#
_entry.id   c5811d63523aaaa5c87bbd8d47d91b5e
#
_cell.length_a   1.000
_cell.length_b   1.000
_cell.length_c   1.000
_cell.angle_alpha   90.00
_cell.angle_beta   90.00
_cell.angle_gamma   90.00
#
_symmetry.space_group_name_H-M   'P 1'
#
loop_
_entity.id
_entity.type
_entity.pdbx_description
1 polymer ?
#
loop_
_entity_poly.entity_id
_entity_poly.type
_entity_poly.pdbx_seq_one_letter_code
_entity_poly.pdbx_strand_id
1 'polypeptide(L)'
;MKFKVLLRKGDDNDATHEYINILKDAAAKAFETTGIDSIYSVKKADDDDVLIIISPQAIIANKLYLSGKRKFIYWFQGVVPEEIVYLFGGFYTRIKAFTFRFAEKYILKNAEQIFFVSEKLHQHYKTKYGYNKDNYIVMPCFNQPLDESAFNDAKYKKPTFVYAGSMAQWQCPEETIRLFSAIKKQIPEATLTILTADQEKARNLLSGNNTEAEVKYVPLKELPAEMAKYKYGFLLRENMIINEVATPTKMNSYMASGVIPVFSDVIGDFKDVFRPLNFKVACDNSYDKIVEQIIKIENNNIDCQQILNEYRSIFNTYYNRDAYVSLIAEKLSHCFAKQKQ
;
A
#
# COMPACT_ATOMS: atom_id res chain seq x y z
N MET A 1 -2.11 -28.71 -14.60
CA MET A 1 -1.61 -27.60 -13.78
C MET A 1 -2.44 -26.36 -14.09
N LYS A 2 -3.19 -25.84 -13.13
CA LYS A 2 -3.93 -24.58 -13.23
C LYS A 2 -3.49 -23.69 -12.07
N PHE A 3 -3.73 -22.38 -12.20
CA PHE A 3 -3.54 -21.45 -11.09
C PHE A 3 -4.86 -21.23 -10.37
N LYS A 4 -4.82 -21.14 -9.05
CA LYS A 4 -5.98 -20.80 -8.22
C LYS A 4 -5.55 -19.86 -7.10
N VAL A 5 -6.36 -18.83 -6.80
CA VAL A 5 -6.10 -17.95 -5.67
C VAL A 5 -6.76 -18.53 -4.43
N LEU A 6 -5.96 -18.89 -3.43
CA LEU A 6 -6.45 -19.36 -2.14
C LEU A 6 -6.67 -18.18 -1.21
N LEU A 7 -7.92 -17.83 -0.98
CA LEU A 7 -8.36 -16.73 -0.13
C LEU A 7 -9.01 -17.24 1.16
N ARG A 8 -8.89 -16.43 2.20
CA ARG A 8 -9.72 -16.50 3.39
C ARG A 8 -10.79 -15.41 3.33
N LYS A 9 -11.82 -15.50 4.16
CA LYS A 9 -12.82 -14.45 4.30
C LYS A 9 -12.13 -13.14 4.72
N GLY A 10 -12.28 -12.10 3.91
CA GLY A 10 -11.67 -10.78 4.12
C GLY A 10 -10.27 -10.58 3.51
N ASP A 11 -9.69 -11.60 2.88
CA ASP A 11 -8.42 -11.45 2.16
C ASP A 11 -8.57 -10.61 0.88
N ASP A 12 -9.72 -10.72 0.20
CA ASP A 12 -10.08 -9.87 -0.94
C ASP A 12 -10.86 -8.65 -0.41
N ASN A 13 -10.22 -7.53 -0.39
CA ASN A 13 -10.74 -6.24 0.06
C ASN A 13 -10.13 -5.11 -0.79
N ASP A 14 -10.59 -3.89 -0.58
CA ASP A 14 -10.22 -2.72 -1.40
C ASP A 14 -8.70 -2.48 -1.52
N ALA A 15 -7.93 -2.85 -0.51
CA ALA A 15 -6.48 -2.68 -0.52
C ALA A 15 -5.74 -3.80 -1.26
N THR A 16 -6.36 -5.00 -1.36
CA THR A 16 -5.73 -6.20 -1.92
C THR A 16 -6.30 -6.59 -3.29
N HIS A 17 -7.51 -6.14 -3.60
CA HIS A 17 -8.26 -6.56 -4.78
C HIS A 17 -7.48 -6.36 -6.08
N GLU A 18 -6.95 -5.15 -6.32
CA GLU A 18 -6.22 -4.85 -7.55
C GLU A 18 -4.92 -5.67 -7.65
N TYR A 19 -4.22 -5.86 -6.54
CA TYR A 19 -3.02 -6.69 -6.52
C TYR A 19 -3.32 -8.14 -6.89
N ILE A 20 -4.43 -8.69 -6.35
CA ILE A 20 -4.91 -10.03 -6.70
C ILE A 20 -5.24 -10.12 -8.19
N ASN A 21 -5.89 -9.09 -8.75
CA ASN A 21 -6.22 -9.04 -10.18
C ASN A 21 -4.97 -9.00 -11.05
N ILE A 22 -3.95 -8.22 -10.69
CA ILE A 22 -2.66 -8.22 -11.39
C ILE A 22 -2.03 -9.62 -11.41
N LEU A 23 -2.03 -10.32 -10.26
CA LEU A 23 -1.50 -11.69 -10.18
C LEU A 23 -2.32 -12.67 -11.03
N LYS A 24 -3.65 -12.55 -11.04
CA LYS A 24 -4.53 -13.37 -11.88
C LYS A 24 -4.28 -13.13 -13.37
N ASP A 25 -4.23 -11.87 -13.79
CA ASP A 25 -4.02 -11.50 -15.19
C ASP A 25 -2.65 -11.93 -15.69
N ALA A 26 -1.63 -11.78 -14.84
CA ALA A 26 -0.29 -12.26 -15.17
C ALA A 26 -0.22 -13.79 -15.30
N ALA A 27 -0.86 -14.52 -14.39
CA ALA A 27 -0.94 -15.98 -14.48
C ALA A 27 -1.76 -16.44 -15.68
N ALA A 28 -2.88 -15.77 -15.99
CA ALA A 28 -3.69 -16.04 -17.16
C ALA A 28 -2.90 -15.81 -18.45
N LYS A 29 -2.15 -14.70 -18.53
CA LYS A 29 -1.26 -14.37 -19.65
C LYS A 29 -0.13 -15.39 -19.81
N ALA A 30 0.50 -15.80 -18.71
CA ALA A 30 1.61 -16.75 -18.71
C ALA A 30 1.24 -18.15 -19.25
N PHE A 31 -0.02 -18.57 -19.06
CA PHE A 31 -0.51 -19.92 -19.37
C PHE A 31 -1.66 -19.94 -20.37
N GLU A 32 -1.92 -18.81 -21.05
CA GLU A 32 -2.93 -18.66 -22.12
C GLU A 32 -4.33 -19.15 -21.67
N THR A 33 -4.71 -18.84 -20.42
CA THR A 33 -6.00 -19.24 -19.85
C THR A 33 -6.97 -18.06 -19.82
N THR A 34 -8.28 -18.37 -19.82
CA THR A 34 -9.34 -17.34 -19.82
C THR A 34 -9.67 -16.75 -18.44
N GLY A 35 -9.00 -17.24 -17.40
CA GLY A 35 -9.20 -16.73 -16.04
C GLY A 35 -8.59 -17.61 -14.95
N ILE A 36 -8.47 -17.03 -13.78
CA ILE A 36 -7.94 -17.71 -12.57
C ILE A 36 -9.00 -17.66 -11.47
N ASP A 37 -9.43 -18.84 -11.03
CA ASP A 37 -10.45 -18.97 -10.00
C ASP A 37 -9.95 -18.58 -8.60
N SER A 38 -10.81 -17.95 -7.81
CA SER A 38 -10.61 -17.81 -6.37
C SER A 38 -11.30 -18.96 -5.63
N ILE A 39 -10.57 -19.60 -4.71
CA ILE A 39 -11.06 -20.69 -3.87
C ILE A 39 -10.89 -20.34 -2.40
N TYR A 40 -11.80 -20.83 -1.55
CA TYR A 40 -11.79 -20.61 -0.09
C TYR A 40 -11.42 -21.87 0.69
N SER A 41 -11.03 -22.93 -0.01
CA SER A 41 -10.55 -24.18 0.58
C SER A 41 -9.54 -24.84 -0.36
N VAL A 42 -8.41 -25.26 0.19
CA VAL A 42 -7.37 -25.98 -0.53
C VAL A 42 -7.88 -27.29 -1.14
N LYS A 43 -8.94 -27.89 -0.57
CA LYS A 43 -9.59 -29.11 -1.08
C LYS A 43 -10.24 -28.94 -2.44
N LYS A 44 -10.43 -27.68 -2.90
CA LYS A 44 -10.96 -27.36 -4.23
C LYS A 44 -9.84 -27.21 -5.29
N ALA A 45 -8.60 -27.46 -4.91
CA ALA A 45 -7.46 -27.45 -5.81
C ALA A 45 -6.97 -28.91 -6.05
N ASP A 46 -6.66 -29.23 -7.29
CA ASP A 46 -6.03 -30.48 -7.65
C ASP A 46 -4.56 -30.49 -7.21
N ASP A 47 -3.94 -31.66 -7.07
CA ASP A 47 -2.57 -31.77 -6.50
C ASP A 47 -1.49 -31.12 -7.36
N ASP A 48 -1.72 -31.00 -8.66
CA ASP A 48 -0.84 -30.33 -9.63
C ASP A 48 -1.15 -28.83 -9.84
N ASP A 49 -2.17 -28.30 -9.16
CA ASP A 49 -2.49 -26.89 -9.22
C ASP A 49 -1.48 -26.03 -8.45
N VAL A 50 -1.19 -24.84 -8.98
CA VAL A 50 -0.36 -23.82 -8.33
C VAL A 50 -1.24 -22.85 -7.56
N LEU A 51 -0.98 -22.68 -6.27
CA LEU A 51 -1.75 -21.78 -5.43
C LEU A 51 -1.11 -20.40 -5.35
N ILE A 52 -1.91 -19.36 -5.56
CA ILE A 52 -1.58 -17.97 -5.24
C ILE A 52 -2.08 -17.70 -3.83
N ILE A 53 -1.19 -17.42 -2.89
CA ILE A 53 -1.52 -17.24 -1.47
C ILE A 53 -1.08 -15.85 -1.01
N ILE A 54 -1.96 -15.13 -0.31
CA ILE A 54 -1.74 -13.75 0.11
C ILE A 54 -1.79 -13.54 1.62
N SER A 55 -2.10 -14.58 2.39
CA SER A 55 -2.15 -14.47 3.85
C SER A 55 -1.37 -15.59 4.54
N PRO A 56 -0.54 -15.29 5.56
CA PRO A 56 0.23 -16.32 6.28
C PRO A 56 -0.67 -17.26 7.07
N GLN A 57 -1.88 -16.81 7.44
CA GLN A 57 -2.88 -17.66 8.08
C GLN A 57 -3.35 -18.78 7.15
N ALA A 58 -3.44 -18.54 5.84
CA ALA A 58 -3.77 -19.58 4.87
C ALA A 58 -2.67 -20.66 4.83
N ILE A 59 -1.40 -20.27 4.93
CA ILE A 59 -0.27 -21.20 5.05
C ILE A 59 -0.38 -22.04 6.33
N ILE A 60 -0.61 -21.41 7.47
CA ILE A 60 -0.72 -22.11 8.78
C ILE A 60 -1.88 -23.11 8.76
N ALA A 61 -3.06 -22.68 8.30
CA ALA A 61 -4.27 -23.50 8.27
C ALA A 61 -4.16 -24.69 7.30
N ASN A 62 -3.35 -24.58 6.25
CA ASN A 62 -3.24 -25.58 5.20
C ASN A 62 -1.86 -26.26 5.14
N LYS A 63 -1.04 -26.15 6.19
CA LYS A 63 0.35 -26.63 6.19
C LYS A 63 0.47 -28.12 5.79
N LEU A 64 -0.43 -28.96 6.27
CA LEU A 64 -0.42 -30.40 5.94
C LEU A 64 -0.68 -30.67 4.44
N TYR A 65 -1.53 -29.86 3.81
CA TYR A 65 -1.81 -29.94 2.37
C TYR A 65 -0.73 -29.30 1.51
N LEU A 66 0.02 -28.34 2.07
CA LEU A 66 1.12 -27.65 1.40
C LEU A 66 2.47 -28.36 1.63
N SER A 67 2.55 -29.26 2.65
CA SER A 67 3.72 -30.08 2.91
C SER A 67 3.83 -31.19 1.88
N GLY A 68 4.84 -31.14 1.02
CA GLY A 68 5.11 -32.15 0.04
C GLY A 68 5.37 -31.58 -1.36
N LYS A 69 4.49 -31.85 -2.30
CA LYS A 69 4.72 -31.52 -3.72
C LYS A 69 3.91 -30.32 -4.24
N ARG A 70 3.02 -29.74 -3.43
CA ARG A 70 2.11 -28.71 -3.89
C ARG A 70 2.83 -27.37 -4.05
N LYS A 71 2.79 -26.82 -5.25
CA LYS A 71 3.44 -25.57 -5.62
C LYS A 71 2.60 -24.37 -5.21
N PHE A 72 3.25 -23.31 -4.75
CA PHE A 72 2.57 -22.06 -4.48
C PHE A 72 3.47 -20.85 -4.73
N ILE A 73 2.84 -19.74 -5.04
CA ILE A 73 3.43 -18.40 -5.04
C ILE A 73 2.85 -17.59 -3.90
N TYR A 74 3.61 -16.64 -3.37
CA TYR A 74 3.20 -15.93 -2.18
C TYR A 74 3.43 -14.43 -2.29
N TRP A 75 2.45 -13.64 -1.81
CA TRP A 75 2.56 -12.19 -1.70
C TRP A 75 2.69 -11.76 -0.24
N PHE A 76 3.85 -11.17 0.12
CA PHE A 76 4.08 -10.52 1.40
C PHE A 76 3.58 -9.07 1.35
N GLN A 77 2.60 -8.77 2.19
CA GLN A 77 1.96 -7.44 2.29
C GLN A 77 2.60 -6.55 3.36
N GLY A 78 3.34 -7.14 4.32
CA GLY A 78 3.97 -6.48 5.45
C GLY A 78 4.63 -7.51 6.39
N VAL A 79 4.86 -7.10 7.62
CA VAL A 79 5.57 -7.86 8.65
C VAL A 79 4.61 -8.33 9.74
N VAL A 80 3.76 -9.29 9.42
CA VAL A 80 2.64 -9.76 10.27
C VAL A 80 3.03 -10.07 11.72
N PRO A 81 4.17 -10.73 12.04
CA PRO A 81 4.57 -10.95 13.43
C PRO A 81 4.79 -9.66 14.21
N GLU A 82 5.38 -8.65 13.59
CA GLU A 82 5.66 -7.34 14.16
C GLU A 82 4.36 -6.54 14.34
N GLU A 83 3.48 -6.55 13.34
CA GLU A 83 2.15 -5.91 13.37
C GLU A 83 1.28 -6.44 14.51
N ILE A 84 1.22 -7.76 14.68
CA ILE A 84 0.42 -8.38 15.75
C ILE A 84 0.96 -7.98 17.12
N VAL A 85 2.27 -7.96 17.32
CA VAL A 85 2.88 -7.55 18.60
C VAL A 85 2.60 -6.08 18.89
N TYR A 86 2.67 -5.22 17.89
CA TYR A 86 2.37 -3.80 18.03
C TYR A 86 0.89 -3.55 18.38
N LEU A 87 -0.03 -4.21 17.67
CA LEU A 87 -1.47 -3.97 17.81
C LEU A 87 -2.07 -4.49 19.11
N PHE A 88 -1.62 -5.65 19.58
CA PHE A 88 -2.30 -6.37 20.66
C PHE A 88 -1.46 -6.52 21.90
N GLY A 89 -0.13 -6.44 21.84
CA GLY A 89 0.78 -6.60 22.98
C GLY A 89 0.60 -7.92 23.73
N GLY A 90 1.31 -8.06 24.88
CA GLY A 90 1.13 -9.17 25.79
C GLY A 90 1.76 -10.51 25.41
N PHE A 91 1.71 -11.47 26.35
CA PHE A 91 2.42 -12.75 26.23
C PHE A 91 1.84 -13.68 25.15
N TYR A 92 0.51 -13.82 25.10
CA TYR A 92 -0.15 -14.66 24.09
C TYR A 92 0.09 -14.17 22.67
N THR A 93 0.17 -12.87 22.48
CA THR A 93 0.47 -12.26 21.18
C THR A 93 1.88 -12.59 20.72
N ARG A 94 2.85 -12.65 21.63
CA ARG A 94 4.23 -13.09 21.31
C ARG A 94 4.28 -14.53 20.86
N ILE A 95 3.50 -15.43 21.49
CA ILE A 95 3.36 -16.84 21.06
C ILE A 95 2.76 -16.90 19.65
N LYS A 96 1.69 -16.14 19.39
CA LYS A 96 1.07 -16.05 18.08
C LYS A 96 2.04 -15.51 17.02
N ALA A 97 2.79 -14.45 17.34
CA ALA A 97 3.83 -13.90 16.45
C ALA A 97 4.90 -14.95 16.12
N PHE A 98 5.25 -15.82 17.07
CA PHE A 98 6.20 -16.91 16.84
C PHE A 98 5.70 -17.92 15.80
N THR A 99 4.41 -18.28 15.83
CA THR A 99 3.81 -19.15 14.78
C THR A 99 3.88 -18.49 13.41
N PHE A 100 3.65 -17.18 13.31
CA PHE A 100 3.78 -16.47 12.04
C PHE A 100 5.22 -16.40 11.53
N ARG A 101 6.22 -16.29 12.41
CA ARG A 101 7.64 -16.36 12.02
C ARG A 101 8.00 -17.72 11.40
N PHE A 102 7.40 -18.82 11.87
CA PHE A 102 7.55 -20.11 11.20
C PHE A 102 6.90 -20.14 9.83
N ALA A 103 5.70 -19.54 9.69
CA ALA A 103 5.05 -19.43 8.39
C ALA A 103 5.89 -18.60 7.41
N GLU A 104 6.46 -17.47 7.84
CA GLU A 104 7.37 -16.66 7.01
C GLU A 104 8.57 -17.47 6.54
N LYS A 105 9.28 -18.18 7.45
CA LYS A 105 10.40 -19.05 7.09
C LYS A 105 10.00 -20.16 6.11
N TYR A 106 8.83 -20.78 6.34
CA TYR A 106 8.31 -21.80 5.44
C TYR A 106 8.05 -21.26 4.05
N ILE A 107 7.42 -20.08 3.95
CA ILE A 107 7.14 -19.39 2.68
C ILE A 107 8.45 -19.07 1.95
N LEU A 108 9.40 -18.41 2.60
CA LEU A 108 10.68 -18.03 2.02
C LEU A 108 11.50 -19.23 1.53
N LYS A 109 11.34 -20.39 2.19
CA LYS A 109 12.01 -21.63 1.79
C LYS A 109 11.35 -22.31 0.58
N ASN A 110 10.01 -22.35 0.52
CA ASN A 110 9.26 -23.27 -0.32
C ASN A 110 8.41 -22.61 -1.42
N ALA A 111 8.17 -21.30 -1.39
CA ALA A 111 7.44 -20.64 -2.46
C ALA A 111 8.25 -20.65 -3.76
N GLU A 112 7.59 -20.96 -4.87
CA GLU A 112 8.19 -20.94 -6.22
C GLU A 112 8.50 -19.50 -6.66
N GLN A 113 7.60 -18.57 -6.36
CA GLN A 113 7.77 -17.14 -6.62
C GLN A 113 7.23 -16.34 -5.43
N ILE A 114 7.93 -15.28 -5.06
CA ILE A 114 7.55 -14.38 -3.96
C ILE A 114 7.34 -12.98 -4.50
N PHE A 115 6.31 -12.30 -3.99
CA PHE A 115 6.08 -10.88 -4.25
C PHE A 115 6.26 -10.12 -2.94
N PHE A 116 7.08 -9.06 -2.98
CA PHE A 116 7.25 -8.11 -1.89
C PHE A 116 6.63 -6.78 -2.30
N VAL A 117 5.99 -6.09 -1.37
CA VAL A 117 5.40 -4.77 -1.66
C VAL A 117 6.46 -3.65 -1.75
N SER A 118 7.68 -3.89 -1.26
CA SER A 118 8.77 -2.91 -1.26
C SER A 118 10.14 -3.58 -1.27
N GLU A 119 11.15 -2.87 -1.75
CA GLU A 119 12.54 -3.27 -1.60
C GLU A 119 12.96 -3.32 -0.12
N LYS A 120 12.40 -2.42 0.71
CA LYS A 120 12.64 -2.44 2.16
C LYS A 120 12.10 -3.71 2.80
N LEU A 121 10.95 -4.23 2.36
CA LEU A 121 10.42 -5.50 2.84
C LEU A 121 11.31 -6.68 2.43
N HIS A 122 11.78 -6.71 1.19
CA HIS A 122 12.75 -7.70 0.73
C HIS A 122 14.04 -7.66 1.57
N GLN A 123 14.63 -6.47 1.79
CA GLN A 123 15.83 -6.30 2.61
C GLN A 123 15.59 -6.70 4.08
N HIS A 124 14.41 -6.41 4.63
CA HIS A 124 14.03 -6.87 5.96
C HIS A 124 14.10 -8.40 6.07
N TYR A 125 13.51 -9.13 5.12
CA TYR A 125 13.54 -10.60 5.13
C TYR A 125 14.93 -11.17 4.83
N LYS A 126 15.73 -10.50 4.02
CA LYS A 126 17.13 -10.82 3.81
C LYS A 126 17.90 -10.74 5.13
N THR A 127 17.74 -9.67 5.88
CA THR A 127 18.41 -9.46 7.18
C THR A 127 17.86 -10.41 8.26
N LYS A 128 16.54 -10.54 8.35
CA LYS A 128 15.86 -11.29 9.42
C LYS A 128 16.04 -12.81 9.29
N TYR A 129 16.06 -13.34 8.06
CA TYR A 129 16.04 -14.79 7.79
C TYR A 129 17.14 -15.28 6.85
N GLY A 130 18.04 -14.41 6.38
CA GLY A 130 19.07 -14.78 5.41
C GLY A 130 18.51 -15.12 4.04
N TYR A 131 17.36 -14.55 3.65
CA TYR A 131 16.76 -14.79 2.35
C TYR A 131 17.63 -14.20 1.24
N ASN A 132 18.19 -15.05 0.37
CA ASN A 132 19.13 -14.68 -0.69
C ASN A 132 18.78 -15.30 -2.05
N LYS A 133 17.54 -15.79 -2.22
CA LYS A 133 17.09 -16.31 -3.51
C LYS A 133 16.64 -15.14 -4.40
N ASP A 134 16.65 -15.38 -5.71
CA ASP A 134 16.24 -14.44 -6.77
C ASP A 134 14.84 -14.74 -7.34
N ASN A 135 14.10 -15.67 -6.69
CA ASN A 135 12.72 -15.98 -7.01
C ASN A 135 11.73 -14.97 -6.42
N TYR A 136 11.99 -13.68 -6.60
CA TYR A 136 11.09 -12.63 -6.12
C TYR A 136 10.86 -11.53 -7.15
N ILE A 137 9.79 -10.79 -6.94
CA ILE A 137 9.44 -9.54 -7.64
C ILE A 137 9.03 -8.53 -6.58
N VAL A 138 9.49 -7.28 -6.71
CA VAL A 138 8.97 -6.16 -5.94
C VAL A 138 7.91 -5.46 -6.74
N MET A 139 6.69 -5.35 -6.16
CA MET A 139 5.57 -4.64 -6.76
C MET A 139 4.85 -3.87 -5.65
N PRO A 140 4.81 -2.52 -5.69
CA PRO A 140 4.13 -1.72 -4.68
C PRO A 140 2.62 -1.96 -4.69
N CYS A 141 1.95 -1.59 -3.60
CA CYS A 141 0.50 -1.57 -3.56
C CYS A 141 -0.05 -0.33 -4.26
N PHE A 142 -0.92 -0.52 -5.25
CA PHE A 142 -1.66 0.55 -5.94
C PHE A 142 -3.01 0.02 -6.40
N ASN A 143 -4.00 0.89 -6.56
CA ASN A 143 -5.37 0.51 -6.90
C ASN A 143 -6.10 1.53 -7.78
N GLN A 144 -5.43 2.60 -8.19
CA GLN A 144 -6.01 3.66 -8.99
C GLN A 144 -5.12 3.96 -10.20
N PRO A 145 -5.67 4.02 -11.43
CA PRO A 145 -4.98 4.61 -12.58
C PRO A 145 -4.89 6.13 -12.41
N LEU A 146 -3.97 6.77 -13.13
CA LEU A 146 -3.87 8.24 -13.16
C LEU A 146 -5.14 8.84 -13.80
N ASP A 147 -5.83 9.70 -13.06
CA ASP A 147 -6.95 10.49 -13.59
C ASP A 147 -6.45 11.88 -14.01
N GLU A 148 -6.11 12.03 -15.27
CA GLU A 148 -5.60 13.30 -15.81
C GLU A 148 -6.63 14.44 -15.69
N SER A 149 -7.93 14.14 -15.67
CA SER A 149 -9.00 15.14 -15.52
C SER A 149 -9.04 15.78 -14.12
N ALA A 150 -8.43 15.14 -13.13
CA ALA A 150 -8.32 15.66 -11.77
C ALA A 150 -7.32 16.82 -11.63
N PHE A 151 -6.51 17.08 -12.67
CA PHE A 151 -5.49 18.14 -12.66
C PHE A 151 -6.02 19.40 -13.34
N ASN A 152 -6.44 20.38 -12.55
CA ASN A 152 -6.93 21.64 -13.04
C ASN A 152 -6.47 22.79 -12.13
N ASP A 153 -6.22 23.97 -12.69
CA ASP A 153 -5.65 25.10 -11.97
C ASP A 153 -6.53 25.61 -10.82
N ALA A 154 -7.85 25.45 -10.93
CA ALA A 154 -8.78 25.91 -9.89
C ALA A 154 -8.55 25.18 -8.55
N LYS A 155 -8.23 23.88 -8.60
CA LYS A 155 -7.91 23.04 -7.45
C LYS A 155 -6.71 23.58 -6.66
N TYR A 156 -5.68 24.05 -7.36
CA TYR A 156 -4.43 24.45 -6.72
C TYR A 156 -4.41 25.88 -6.18
N LYS A 157 -5.49 26.66 -6.40
CA LYS A 157 -5.62 28.04 -5.90
C LYS A 157 -5.90 28.15 -4.41
N LYS A 158 -6.40 27.08 -3.77
CA LYS A 158 -6.77 27.11 -2.36
C LYS A 158 -6.01 26.04 -1.58
N PRO A 159 -5.50 26.35 -0.38
CA PRO A 159 -4.78 25.38 0.47
C PRO A 159 -5.75 24.42 1.16
N THR A 160 -6.33 23.49 0.38
CA THR A 160 -7.26 22.46 0.85
C THR A 160 -6.52 21.17 1.18
N PHE A 161 -6.74 20.64 2.36
CA PHE A 161 -6.08 19.44 2.89
C PHE A 161 -7.07 18.32 3.10
N VAL A 162 -6.65 17.08 2.85
CA VAL A 162 -7.43 15.88 3.14
C VAL A 162 -6.62 14.85 3.92
N TYR A 163 -7.27 14.23 4.88
CA TYR A 163 -6.85 12.96 5.46
C TYR A 163 -7.91 11.91 5.10
N ALA A 164 -7.52 10.84 4.44
CA ALA A 164 -8.42 9.75 4.11
C ALA A 164 -7.96 8.44 4.74
N GLY A 165 -8.78 7.83 5.59
CA GLY A 165 -8.46 6.54 6.21
C GLY A 165 -9.11 6.31 7.56
N SER A 166 -8.70 5.21 8.23
CA SER A 166 -9.16 4.91 9.57
C SER A 166 -8.49 5.80 10.62
N MET A 167 -9.11 5.91 11.78
CA MET A 167 -8.55 6.60 12.94
C MET A 167 -7.65 5.67 13.78
N ALA A 168 -7.01 4.68 13.17
CA ALA A 168 -6.07 3.79 13.83
C ALA A 168 -4.74 4.53 14.12
N GLN A 169 -4.16 4.27 15.29
CA GLN A 169 -3.00 5.00 15.81
C GLN A 169 -1.81 5.01 14.84
N TRP A 170 -1.49 3.86 14.21
CA TRP A 170 -0.36 3.78 13.25
C TRP A 170 -0.53 4.63 11.99
N GLN A 171 -1.76 5.15 11.74
CA GLN A 171 -2.04 6.08 10.65
C GLN A 171 -1.85 7.55 11.05
N CYS A 172 -1.41 7.80 12.28
CA CYS A 172 -1.09 9.12 12.83
C CYS A 172 -2.21 10.18 12.65
N PRO A 173 -3.49 9.87 12.97
CA PRO A 173 -4.56 10.85 12.79
C PRO A 173 -4.40 12.06 13.74
N GLU A 174 -3.95 11.85 14.96
CA GLU A 174 -3.75 12.94 15.94
C GLU A 174 -2.59 13.85 15.52
N GLU A 175 -1.47 13.28 15.10
CA GLU A 175 -0.31 14.01 14.58
C GLU A 175 -0.69 14.80 13.32
N THR A 176 -1.56 14.23 12.48
CA THR A 176 -2.11 14.93 11.30
C THR A 176 -2.92 16.17 11.70
N ILE A 177 -3.77 16.05 12.70
CA ILE A 177 -4.58 17.18 13.22
C ILE A 177 -3.67 18.26 13.84
N ARG A 178 -2.67 17.88 14.64
CA ARG A 178 -1.70 18.80 15.23
C ARG A 178 -0.86 19.52 14.16
N LEU A 179 -0.40 18.77 13.14
CA LEU A 179 0.31 19.37 12.01
C LEU A 179 -0.58 20.35 11.26
N PHE A 180 -1.83 19.98 10.97
CA PHE A 180 -2.77 20.90 10.33
C PHE A 180 -3.01 22.16 11.16
N SER A 181 -3.10 22.06 12.48
CA SER A 181 -3.20 23.23 13.37
C SER A 181 -1.98 24.16 13.24
N ALA A 182 -0.77 23.60 13.07
CA ALA A 182 0.43 24.39 12.82
C ALA A 182 0.39 25.06 11.44
N ILE A 183 -0.07 24.36 10.40
CA ILE A 183 -0.27 24.90 9.06
C ILE A 183 -1.29 26.06 9.09
N LYS A 184 -2.43 25.86 9.76
CA LYS A 184 -3.52 26.85 9.84
C LYS A 184 -3.10 28.16 10.48
N LYS A 185 -2.14 28.13 11.43
CA LYS A 185 -1.56 29.35 12.04
C LYS A 185 -0.76 30.18 11.06
N GLN A 186 -0.13 29.55 10.07
CA GLN A 186 0.70 30.23 9.06
C GLN A 186 -0.09 30.55 7.78
N ILE A 187 -1.11 29.74 7.49
CA ILE A 187 -1.97 29.86 6.30
C ILE A 187 -3.43 29.86 6.79
N PRO A 188 -3.97 31.03 7.21
CA PRO A 188 -5.30 31.14 7.84
C PRO A 188 -6.47 30.64 6.97
N GLU A 189 -6.35 30.67 5.64
CA GLU A 189 -7.35 30.16 4.69
C GLU A 189 -7.31 28.63 4.49
N ALA A 190 -6.29 27.93 5.03
CA ALA A 190 -6.21 26.49 4.91
C ALA A 190 -7.44 25.78 5.50
N THR A 191 -7.93 24.76 4.82
CA THR A 191 -9.06 23.92 5.28
C THR A 191 -8.67 22.45 5.33
N LEU A 192 -9.23 21.70 6.30
CA LEU A 192 -9.02 20.27 6.44
C LEU A 192 -10.35 19.52 6.29
N THR A 193 -10.34 18.45 5.53
CA THR A 193 -11.41 17.44 5.49
C THR A 193 -10.86 16.08 5.92
N ILE A 194 -11.57 15.41 6.82
CA ILE A 194 -11.26 14.05 7.27
C ILE A 194 -12.27 13.08 6.67
N LEU A 195 -11.81 12.23 5.76
CA LEU A 195 -12.61 11.18 5.12
C LEU A 195 -12.41 9.87 5.87
N THR A 196 -13.39 9.49 6.69
CA THR A 196 -13.29 8.29 7.54
C THR A 196 -14.65 7.68 7.84
N ALA A 197 -14.66 6.35 8.04
CA ALA A 197 -15.82 5.66 8.62
C ALA A 197 -15.95 5.92 10.13
N ASP A 198 -14.83 6.17 10.83
CA ASP A 198 -14.77 6.41 12.27
C ASP A 198 -15.01 7.89 12.62
N GLN A 199 -16.14 8.46 12.16
CA GLN A 199 -16.42 9.89 12.24
C GLN A 199 -16.46 10.42 13.67
N GLU A 200 -17.03 9.66 14.61
CA GLU A 200 -17.11 10.04 16.04
C GLU A 200 -15.69 10.19 16.63
N LYS A 201 -14.82 9.21 16.39
CA LYS A 201 -13.43 9.26 16.84
C LYS A 201 -12.68 10.45 16.24
N ALA A 202 -12.92 10.75 14.96
CA ALA A 202 -12.34 11.92 14.31
C ALA A 202 -12.79 13.23 14.97
N ARG A 203 -14.09 13.40 15.23
CA ARG A 203 -14.62 14.59 15.93
C ARG A 203 -14.05 14.74 17.33
N ASN A 204 -13.91 13.64 18.08
CA ASN A 204 -13.32 13.65 19.42
C ASN A 204 -11.84 14.09 19.38
N LEU A 205 -11.05 13.62 18.43
CA LEU A 205 -9.66 14.04 18.23
C LEU A 205 -9.56 15.52 17.85
N LEU A 206 -10.44 16.02 16.97
CA LEU A 206 -10.50 17.43 16.58
C LEU A 206 -10.82 18.33 17.79
N SER A 207 -11.84 17.96 18.56
CA SER A 207 -12.22 18.70 19.78
C SER A 207 -11.08 18.72 20.81
N GLY A 208 -10.42 17.59 21.05
CA GLY A 208 -9.29 17.49 21.96
C GLY A 208 -8.06 18.31 21.54
N ASN A 209 -7.91 18.60 20.25
CA ASN A 209 -6.83 19.43 19.70
C ASN A 209 -7.28 20.86 19.33
N ASN A 210 -8.50 21.25 19.69
CA ASN A 210 -9.10 22.55 19.37
C ASN A 210 -8.92 22.95 17.89
N THR A 211 -9.20 22.00 17.00
CA THR A 211 -8.99 22.14 15.55
C THR A 211 -10.32 21.96 14.82
N GLU A 212 -10.62 22.85 13.87
CA GLU A 212 -11.80 22.75 13.02
C GLU A 212 -11.48 22.01 11.73
N ALA A 213 -12.34 21.02 11.37
CA ALA A 213 -12.28 20.30 10.11
C ALA A 213 -13.64 19.75 9.73
N GLU A 214 -13.89 19.59 8.44
CA GLU A 214 -15.01 18.80 7.96
C GLU A 214 -14.75 17.31 8.20
N VAL A 215 -15.73 16.57 8.72
CA VAL A 215 -15.64 15.11 8.91
C VAL A 215 -16.78 14.44 8.19
N LYS A 216 -16.46 13.60 7.23
CA LYS A 216 -17.46 12.85 6.44
C LYS A 216 -17.00 11.45 6.05
N TYR A 217 -17.93 10.61 5.71
CA TYR A 217 -17.70 9.32 5.06
C TYR A 217 -18.01 9.44 3.57
N VAL A 218 -17.16 8.85 2.74
CA VAL A 218 -17.35 8.78 1.30
C VAL A 218 -17.22 7.32 0.87
N PRO A 219 -18.19 6.76 0.15
CA PRO A 219 -18.08 5.42 -0.41
C PRO A 219 -16.89 5.31 -1.36
N LEU A 220 -16.26 4.12 -1.43
CA LEU A 220 -15.05 3.90 -2.25
C LEU A 220 -15.21 4.28 -3.71
N LYS A 221 -16.37 4.03 -4.29
CA LYS A 221 -16.64 4.38 -5.70
C LYS A 221 -16.61 5.88 -5.97
N GLU A 222 -16.93 6.69 -4.95
CA GLU A 222 -16.97 8.15 -5.02
C GLU A 222 -15.65 8.79 -4.55
N LEU A 223 -14.78 7.99 -3.90
CA LEU A 223 -13.56 8.49 -3.28
C LEU A 223 -12.60 9.18 -4.27
N PRO A 224 -12.37 8.70 -5.50
CA PRO A 224 -11.51 9.38 -6.47
C PRO A 224 -12.04 10.79 -6.82
N ALA A 225 -13.33 10.93 -7.08
CA ALA A 225 -13.96 12.22 -7.39
C ALA A 225 -13.93 13.17 -6.19
N GLU A 226 -14.04 12.65 -4.97
CA GLU A 226 -13.90 13.44 -3.75
C GLU A 226 -12.45 13.90 -3.57
N MET A 227 -11.48 12.99 -3.73
CA MET A 227 -10.06 13.29 -3.63
C MET A 227 -9.61 14.39 -4.61
N ALA A 228 -10.15 14.40 -5.82
CA ALA A 228 -9.85 15.40 -6.84
C ALA A 228 -10.15 16.85 -6.41
N LYS A 229 -10.87 17.07 -5.30
CA LYS A 229 -11.18 18.41 -4.77
C LYS A 229 -10.07 19.01 -3.92
N TYR A 230 -9.09 18.22 -3.46
CA TYR A 230 -8.10 18.65 -2.48
C TYR A 230 -6.73 18.84 -3.11
N LYS A 231 -6.00 19.86 -2.62
CA LYS A 231 -4.65 20.18 -3.05
C LYS A 231 -3.62 19.29 -2.37
N TYR A 232 -3.74 19.07 -1.06
CA TYR A 232 -2.81 18.29 -0.26
C TYR A 232 -3.47 17.09 0.42
N GLY A 233 -2.71 15.98 0.57
CA GLY A 233 -3.19 14.77 1.25
C GLY A 233 -2.18 14.23 2.27
N PHE A 234 -2.63 14.03 3.51
CA PHE A 234 -1.77 13.57 4.60
C PHE A 234 -1.57 12.06 4.62
N LEU A 235 -0.31 11.64 4.70
CA LEU A 235 0.14 10.25 4.87
C LEU A 235 1.27 10.18 5.89
N LEU A 236 1.01 10.64 7.12
CA LEU A 236 1.99 10.55 8.19
C LEU A 236 2.10 9.14 8.75
N ARG A 237 3.29 8.76 9.17
CA ARG A 237 3.60 7.45 9.76
C ARG A 237 4.65 7.59 10.87
N GLU A 238 4.52 6.77 11.93
CA GLU A 238 5.54 6.61 12.95
C GLU A 238 6.77 5.90 12.38
N ASN A 239 7.94 6.22 12.94
CA ASN A 239 9.20 5.54 12.59
C ASN A 239 9.23 4.16 13.23
N MET A 240 8.74 3.17 12.51
CA MET A 240 8.76 1.75 12.91
C MET A 240 8.81 0.84 11.68
N ILE A 241 9.30 -0.37 11.88
CA ILE A 241 9.51 -1.35 10.79
C ILE A 241 8.24 -1.62 9.97
N ILE A 242 7.06 -1.63 10.60
CA ILE A 242 5.76 -1.84 9.95
C ILE A 242 5.52 -0.79 8.86
N ASN A 243 5.86 0.47 9.15
CA ASN A 243 5.70 1.59 8.24
C ASN A 243 6.87 1.71 7.25
N GLU A 244 8.10 1.36 7.69
CA GLU A 244 9.29 1.40 6.84
C GLU A 244 9.17 0.47 5.63
N VAL A 245 8.62 -0.72 5.83
CA VAL A 245 8.50 -1.74 4.77
C VAL A 245 7.21 -1.64 3.95
N ALA A 246 6.27 -0.81 4.35
CA ALA A 246 4.96 -0.70 3.71
C ALA A 246 4.99 0.17 2.44
N THR A 247 4.01 -0.06 1.55
CA THR A 247 3.68 0.83 0.42
C THR A 247 2.18 1.14 0.46
N PRO A 248 1.74 2.06 1.32
CA PRO A 248 0.32 2.37 1.48
C PRO A 248 -0.34 2.81 0.16
N THR A 249 -1.45 2.16 -0.24
CA THR A 249 -2.23 2.48 -1.44
C THR A 249 -2.72 3.94 -1.48
N LYS A 250 -2.81 4.59 -0.32
CA LYS A 250 -3.17 6.00 -0.18
C LYS A 250 -2.27 6.94 -0.99
N MET A 251 -0.97 6.63 -1.09
CA MET A 251 -0.03 7.41 -1.91
C MET A 251 -0.44 7.39 -3.39
N ASN A 252 -0.71 6.18 -3.91
CA ASN A 252 -1.20 6.03 -5.27
C ASN A 252 -2.53 6.77 -5.47
N SER A 253 -3.49 6.63 -4.57
CA SER A 253 -4.80 7.30 -4.66
C SER A 253 -4.68 8.82 -4.65
N TYR A 254 -3.80 9.40 -3.82
CA TYR A 254 -3.53 10.82 -3.82
C TYR A 254 -2.96 11.29 -5.15
N MET A 255 -1.88 10.66 -5.61
CA MET A 255 -1.22 11.03 -6.86
C MET A 255 -2.14 10.81 -8.06
N ALA A 256 -2.91 9.72 -8.10
CA ALA A 256 -3.90 9.45 -9.14
C ALA A 256 -4.93 10.57 -9.30
N SER A 257 -5.31 11.19 -8.20
CA SER A 257 -6.30 12.28 -8.16
C SER A 257 -5.64 13.68 -8.14
N GLY A 258 -4.35 13.83 -8.46
CA GLY A 258 -3.63 15.10 -8.50
C GLY A 258 -3.45 15.77 -7.12
N VAL A 259 -3.52 15.02 -6.03
CA VAL A 259 -3.29 15.53 -4.68
C VAL A 259 -1.80 15.50 -4.35
N ILE A 260 -1.25 16.61 -3.86
CA ILE A 260 0.15 16.71 -3.44
C ILE A 260 0.30 15.97 -2.11
N PRO A 261 1.08 14.87 -2.04
CA PRO A 261 1.21 14.11 -0.82
C PRO A 261 2.10 14.83 0.21
N VAL A 262 1.61 14.84 1.46
CA VAL A 262 2.35 15.27 2.65
C VAL A 262 2.62 14.01 3.46
N PHE A 263 3.84 13.50 3.45
CA PHE A 263 4.14 12.18 3.99
C PHE A 263 5.44 12.11 4.79
N SER A 264 5.49 11.15 5.72
CA SER A 264 6.68 10.84 6.48
C SER A 264 7.71 10.11 5.62
N ASP A 265 8.98 10.54 5.66
CA ASP A 265 10.08 9.93 4.90
C ASP A 265 10.53 8.57 5.47
N VAL A 266 9.88 8.11 6.54
CA VAL A 266 10.06 6.77 7.12
C VAL A 266 9.59 5.64 6.21
N ILE A 267 8.68 5.93 5.26
CA ILE A 267 8.23 4.94 4.27
C ILE A 267 9.36 4.79 3.25
N GLY A 268 10.15 3.73 3.45
CA GLY A 268 11.48 3.62 2.86
C GLY A 268 11.56 3.74 1.36
N ASP A 269 10.73 2.99 0.63
CA ASP A 269 10.73 3.03 -0.84
C ASP A 269 10.23 4.38 -1.36
N PHE A 270 9.26 5.02 -0.70
CA PHE A 270 8.71 6.32 -1.14
C PHE A 270 9.74 7.43 -1.07
N LYS A 271 10.61 7.40 -0.07
CA LYS A 271 11.72 8.35 0.05
C LYS A 271 12.61 8.37 -1.19
N ASP A 272 12.90 7.20 -1.73
CA ASP A 272 13.78 7.05 -2.89
C ASP A 272 13.02 7.25 -4.22
N VAL A 273 11.87 6.61 -4.38
CA VAL A 273 11.06 6.66 -5.61
C VAL A 273 10.57 8.07 -5.91
N PHE A 274 10.11 8.80 -4.88
CA PHE A 274 9.55 10.15 -5.07
C PHE A 274 10.58 11.27 -4.89
N ARG A 275 11.86 10.94 -4.67
CA ARG A 275 12.94 11.94 -4.53
C ARG A 275 12.96 12.96 -5.69
N PRO A 276 12.77 12.57 -6.96
CA PRO A 276 12.83 13.50 -8.09
C PRO A 276 11.66 14.48 -8.16
N LEU A 277 10.54 14.22 -7.46
CA LEU A 277 9.34 15.05 -7.56
C LEU A 277 9.54 16.40 -6.85
N ASN A 278 9.06 17.48 -7.45
CA ASN A 278 8.98 18.79 -6.83
C ASN A 278 7.68 18.96 -6.04
N PHE A 279 6.59 18.38 -6.55
CA PHE A 279 5.26 18.47 -5.93
C PHE A 279 5.01 17.33 -4.96
N LYS A 280 5.74 17.35 -3.85
CA LYS A 280 5.58 16.51 -2.66
C LYS A 280 6.04 17.30 -1.44
N VAL A 281 5.57 16.90 -0.28
CA VAL A 281 6.09 17.32 1.03
C VAL A 281 6.53 16.07 1.78
N ALA A 282 7.83 15.89 1.95
CA ALA A 282 8.39 14.71 2.60
C ALA A 282 9.44 15.13 3.64
N CYS A 283 9.31 14.63 4.86
CA CYS A 283 10.28 14.90 5.91
C CYS A 283 10.17 13.92 7.09
N ASP A 284 11.05 14.11 8.05
CA ASP A 284 11.21 13.34 9.27
C ASP A 284 10.14 13.59 10.36
N ASN A 285 8.92 13.99 9.98
CA ASN A 285 7.81 14.41 10.85
C ASN A 285 8.10 15.69 11.66
N SER A 286 9.10 16.48 11.30
CA SER A 286 9.29 17.81 11.84
C SER A 286 8.21 18.76 11.29
N TYR A 287 7.32 19.22 12.17
CA TYR A 287 6.20 20.09 11.77
C TYR A 287 6.69 21.38 11.11
N ASP A 288 7.73 22.00 11.63
CA ASP A 288 8.26 23.25 11.08
C ASP A 288 8.76 23.05 9.65
N LYS A 289 9.50 21.97 9.39
CA LYS A 289 9.99 21.66 8.03
C LYS A 289 8.85 21.33 7.06
N ILE A 290 7.78 20.68 7.53
CA ILE A 290 6.60 20.42 6.71
C ILE A 290 5.90 21.72 6.36
N VAL A 291 5.69 22.59 7.36
CA VAL A 291 5.05 23.89 7.18
C VAL A 291 5.85 24.76 6.21
N GLU A 292 7.18 24.83 6.36
CA GLU A 292 8.07 25.55 5.45
C GLU A 292 7.96 25.07 4.00
N GLN A 293 7.95 23.74 3.78
CA GLN A 293 7.79 23.18 2.44
C GLN A 293 6.43 23.53 1.83
N ILE A 294 5.34 23.46 2.63
CA ILE A 294 4.01 23.85 2.18
C ILE A 294 3.97 25.33 1.81
N ILE A 295 4.50 26.23 2.67
CA ILE A 295 4.57 27.66 2.40
C ILE A 295 5.37 27.94 1.12
N LYS A 296 6.47 27.23 0.90
CA LYS A 296 7.24 27.33 -0.33
C LYS A 296 6.42 26.97 -1.56
N ILE A 297 5.60 25.92 -1.48
CA ILE A 297 4.70 25.52 -2.58
C ILE A 297 3.59 26.58 -2.77
N GLU A 298 2.98 27.08 -1.68
CA GLU A 298 1.92 28.11 -1.75
C GLU A 298 2.39 29.42 -2.34
N ASN A 299 3.64 29.83 -2.08
CA ASN A 299 4.22 31.06 -2.59
C ASN A 299 4.63 30.99 -4.08
N ASN A 300 4.61 29.79 -4.67
CA ASN A 300 4.90 29.62 -6.10
C ASN A 300 3.61 29.50 -6.90
N ASN A 301 3.63 30.05 -8.12
CA ASN A 301 2.55 29.79 -9.06
C ASN A 301 2.61 28.32 -9.51
N ILE A 302 1.58 27.55 -9.16
CA ILE A 302 1.50 26.12 -9.50
C ILE A 302 0.89 25.99 -10.88
N ASP A 303 1.62 25.35 -11.78
CA ASP A 303 1.12 24.87 -13.06
C ASP A 303 0.67 23.41 -12.90
N CYS A 304 -0.63 23.15 -13.07
CA CYS A 304 -1.18 21.81 -12.94
C CYS A 304 -0.56 20.80 -13.94
N GLN A 305 -0.09 21.27 -15.10
CA GLN A 305 0.57 20.42 -16.08
C GLN A 305 1.95 19.94 -15.60
N GLN A 306 2.67 20.72 -14.82
CA GLN A 306 3.93 20.28 -14.22
C GLN A 306 3.68 19.14 -13.22
N ILE A 307 2.67 19.26 -12.35
CA ILE A 307 2.29 18.20 -11.42
C ILE A 307 1.88 16.93 -12.20
N LEU A 308 1.02 17.09 -13.20
CA LEU A 308 0.57 15.98 -14.03
C LEU A 308 1.74 15.24 -14.70
N ASN A 309 2.70 15.97 -15.26
CA ASN A 309 3.85 15.38 -15.93
C ASN A 309 4.75 14.61 -14.95
N GLU A 310 5.00 15.16 -13.76
CA GLU A 310 5.75 14.44 -12.70
C GLU A 310 5.04 13.15 -12.30
N TYR A 311 3.72 13.22 -12.03
CA TYR A 311 2.97 12.05 -11.59
C TYR A 311 2.79 11.02 -12.70
N ARG A 312 2.57 11.45 -13.95
CA ARG A 312 2.55 10.55 -15.12
C ARG A 312 3.85 9.73 -15.23
N SER A 313 5.01 10.33 -14.94
CA SER A 313 6.28 9.61 -14.91
C SER A 313 6.27 8.49 -13.88
N ILE A 314 5.72 8.72 -12.68
CA ILE A 314 5.58 7.70 -11.64
C ILE A 314 4.60 6.59 -12.05
N PHE A 315 3.47 6.96 -12.66
CA PHE A 315 2.49 5.98 -13.15
C PHE A 315 3.01 5.15 -14.34
N ASN A 316 3.87 5.70 -15.15
CA ASN A 316 4.52 4.98 -16.26
C ASN A 316 5.66 4.04 -15.80
N THR A 317 6.16 4.20 -14.57
CA THR A 317 7.28 3.41 -14.04
C THR A 317 6.87 2.60 -12.81
N TYR A 318 6.63 3.27 -11.68
CA TYR A 318 6.43 2.64 -10.38
C TYR A 318 5.03 2.06 -10.18
N TYR A 319 3.97 2.68 -10.75
CA TYR A 319 2.58 2.21 -10.68
C TYR A 319 2.07 1.66 -12.02
N ASN A 320 2.96 1.14 -12.85
CA ASN A 320 2.62 0.65 -14.19
C ASN A 320 2.08 -0.79 -14.13
N ARG A 321 0.75 -0.90 -14.12
CA ARG A 321 0.03 -2.18 -14.07
C ARG A 321 0.46 -3.15 -15.18
N ASP A 322 0.48 -2.68 -16.43
CA ASP A 322 0.74 -3.54 -17.59
C ASP A 322 2.18 -4.03 -17.63
N ALA A 323 3.11 -3.21 -17.16
CA ALA A 323 4.51 -3.61 -17.01
C ALA A 323 4.63 -4.73 -15.95
N TYR A 324 3.93 -4.62 -14.81
CA TYR A 324 3.93 -5.68 -13.80
C TYR A 324 3.25 -6.96 -14.29
N VAL A 325 2.08 -6.86 -14.95
CA VAL A 325 1.43 -8.04 -15.56
C VAL A 325 2.38 -8.76 -16.51
N SER A 326 3.10 -8.01 -17.35
CA SER A 326 4.04 -8.59 -18.33
C SER A 326 5.26 -9.21 -17.65
N LEU A 327 5.89 -8.50 -16.71
CA LEU A 327 7.05 -9.00 -15.93
C LEU A 327 6.71 -10.27 -15.16
N ILE A 328 5.57 -10.27 -14.47
CA ILE A 328 5.11 -11.42 -13.68
C ILE A 328 4.81 -12.61 -14.60
N ALA A 329 4.12 -12.38 -15.72
CA ALA A 329 3.81 -13.44 -16.68
C ALA A 329 5.09 -14.10 -17.22
N GLU A 330 6.11 -13.32 -17.58
CA GLU A 330 7.40 -13.83 -18.02
C GLU A 330 8.07 -14.69 -16.93
N LYS A 331 8.16 -14.18 -15.71
CA LYS A 331 8.75 -14.89 -14.57
C LYS A 331 8.02 -16.20 -14.26
N LEU A 332 6.68 -16.19 -14.27
CA LEU A 332 5.87 -17.40 -14.04
C LEU A 332 6.07 -18.41 -15.18
N SER A 333 6.10 -17.97 -16.43
CA SER A 333 6.39 -18.84 -17.57
C SER A 333 7.74 -19.54 -17.41
N HIS A 334 8.80 -18.81 -17.06
CA HIS A 334 10.13 -19.39 -16.83
C HIS A 334 10.18 -20.33 -15.62
N CYS A 335 9.52 -19.96 -14.52
CA CYS A 335 9.49 -20.76 -13.29
C CYS A 335 8.84 -22.13 -13.51
N PHE A 336 7.75 -22.17 -14.29
CA PHE A 336 6.95 -23.39 -14.45
C PHE A 336 7.16 -24.12 -15.80
N ALA A 337 7.81 -23.51 -16.80
CA ALA A 337 8.15 -24.18 -18.07
C ALA A 337 9.27 -25.20 -17.91
N LYS A 338 10.29 -24.93 -17.08
CA LYS A 338 11.40 -25.85 -16.76
C LYS A 338 10.99 -27.16 -16.11
N GLN A 339 9.72 -27.34 -15.79
CA GLN A 339 9.17 -28.51 -15.10
C GLN A 339 8.34 -29.41 -16.02
N LYS A 340 8.26 -29.09 -17.33
CA LYS A 340 7.63 -29.94 -18.35
C LYS A 340 8.63 -30.83 -19.11
N GLN A 341 9.93 -30.69 -18.81
CA GLN A 341 11.01 -31.58 -19.28
C GLN A 341 11.43 -32.52 -18.15
#